data_c9b18df888dbee91c22d9c248b88199b
#
_entry.id   c9b18df888dbee91c22d9c248b88199b
#
_cell.length_a   1.000
_cell.length_b   1.000
_cell.length_c   1.000
_cell.angle_alpha   90.00
_cell.angle_beta   90.00
_cell.angle_gamma   90.00
#
_symmetry.space_group_name_H-M   'P 1'
#
loop_
_entity.id
_entity.type
_entity.pdbx_description
1 polymer ?
#
loop_
_entity_poly.entity_id
_entity_poly.type
_entity_poly.pdbx_seq_one_letter_code
_entity_poly.pdbx_strand_id
1 'polypeptide(L)'
;MNRTARLIVGIVLGLVISVAAQAKEKTIKQSDLPSAVQRTAEQESAGATITGYTKDKVEGEKVYRMNLLSDGRVKGIVIGSDGTVVSVEEETAWDLLPADVKTDFTNVTGKGKLGAVSSITKQGKVVAYEALLVTNGKRDRVRIKPYATALEPIPTGDSKK
;
A
#
# COMPACT_ATOMS: atom_id res chain seq x y z
N MET A 1 10.06 -35.31 42.35
CA MET A 1 8.94 -34.55 41.79
C MET A 1 9.51 -33.41 40.96
N ASN A 2 9.76 -33.64 39.67
CA ASN A 2 10.41 -32.66 38.77
C ASN A 2 9.32 -31.98 37.93
N ARG A 3 9.10 -30.69 38.21
CA ARG A 3 8.23 -29.85 37.40
C ARG A 3 9.09 -29.22 36.30
N THR A 4 9.01 -29.77 35.10
CA THR A 4 9.57 -29.15 33.89
C THR A 4 8.72 -27.97 33.48
N ALA A 5 9.19 -26.76 33.67
CA ALA A 5 8.61 -25.56 33.12
C ALA A 5 8.83 -25.53 31.60
N ARG A 6 7.75 -25.64 30.84
CA ARG A 6 7.78 -25.41 29.39
C ARG A 6 7.84 -23.90 29.14
N LEU A 7 9.00 -23.44 28.67
CA LEU A 7 9.20 -22.08 28.17
C LEU A 7 8.46 -21.99 26.82
N ILE A 8 7.35 -21.28 26.79
CA ILE A 8 6.69 -20.91 25.53
C ILE A 8 7.46 -19.71 24.99
N VAL A 9 8.33 -19.97 24.02
CA VAL A 9 8.97 -18.92 23.22
C VAL A 9 7.90 -18.38 22.26
N GLY A 10 7.26 -17.29 22.66
CA GLY A 10 6.41 -16.52 21.77
C GLY A 10 7.26 -15.86 20.70
N ILE A 11 7.12 -16.31 19.45
CA ILE A 11 7.70 -15.62 18.30
C ILE A 11 6.87 -14.36 18.12
N VAL A 12 7.38 -13.23 18.58
CA VAL A 12 6.88 -11.90 18.23
C VAL A 12 7.29 -11.66 16.77
N LEU A 13 6.37 -11.94 15.86
CA LEU A 13 6.53 -11.61 14.45
C LEU A 13 6.52 -10.09 14.32
N GLY A 14 7.71 -9.51 14.12
CA GLY A 14 7.92 -8.06 14.15
C GLY A 14 7.11 -7.35 13.08
N LEU A 15 6.24 -6.45 13.50
CA LEU A 15 5.57 -5.45 12.69
C LEU A 15 6.64 -4.56 12.03
N VAL A 16 6.87 -4.73 10.73
CA VAL A 16 7.79 -3.86 9.98
C VAL A 16 7.06 -2.57 9.64
N ILE A 17 7.15 -1.59 10.53
CA ILE A 17 6.70 -0.22 10.26
C ILE A 17 7.78 0.45 9.41
N SER A 18 7.57 0.56 8.12
CA SER A 18 8.43 1.36 7.25
C SER A 18 7.96 2.81 7.29
N VAL A 19 8.62 3.64 8.09
CA VAL A 19 8.46 5.10 8.01
C VAL A 19 9.28 5.56 6.79
N ALA A 20 8.60 5.71 5.66
CA ALA A 20 9.23 6.28 4.47
C ALA A 20 9.40 7.79 4.69
N ALA A 21 10.66 8.25 4.78
CA ALA A 21 10.96 9.68 4.73
C ALA A 21 10.37 10.24 3.43
N GLN A 22 9.53 11.28 3.55
CA GLN A 22 8.88 11.90 2.39
C GLN A 22 9.93 12.66 1.58
N ALA A 23 10.46 12.03 0.54
CA ALA A 23 11.02 12.77 -0.57
C ALA A 23 9.89 13.63 -1.14
N LYS A 24 10.12 14.95 -1.28
CA LYS A 24 9.12 15.90 -1.79
C LYS A 24 8.79 15.47 -3.22
N GLU A 25 7.61 14.90 -3.43
CA GLU A 25 7.13 14.54 -4.76
C GLU A 25 7.17 15.77 -5.66
N LYS A 26 7.84 15.67 -6.79
CA LYS A 26 7.95 16.80 -7.73
C LYS A 26 6.80 16.73 -8.72
N THR A 27 5.90 17.70 -8.65
CA THR A 27 4.85 17.88 -9.65
C THR A 27 5.47 18.15 -11.03
N ILE A 28 4.96 17.50 -12.07
CA ILE A 28 5.41 17.63 -13.45
C ILE A 28 4.19 17.77 -14.39
N LYS A 29 4.45 18.27 -15.60
CA LYS A 29 3.42 18.37 -16.65
C LYS A 29 3.32 17.03 -17.41
N GLN A 30 2.17 16.79 -18.02
CA GLN A 30 1.98 15.62 -18.89
C GLN A 30 3.02 15.60 -20.04
N SER A 31 3.36 16.75 -20.60
CA SER A 31 4.37 16.87 -21.65
C SER A 31 5.79 16.46 -21.23
N ASP A 32 6.07 16.44 -19.95
CA ASP A 32 7.37 16.06 -19.39
C ASP A 32 7.48 14.55 -19.09
N LEU A 33 6.40 13.81 -19.30
CA LEU A 33 6.37 12.35 -19.13
C LEU A 33 7.08 11.67 -20.31
N PRO A 34 7.79 10.56 -20.09
CA PRO A 34 8.24 9.69 -21.19
C PRO A 34 7.06 9.21 -22.05
N SER A 35 7.26 9.03 -23.35
CA SER A 35 6.20 8.62 -24.26
C SER A 35 5.52 7.30 -23.89
N ALA A 36 6.27 6.36 -23.29
CA ALA A 36 5.70 5.11 -22.78
C ALA A 36 4.74 5.36 -21.60
N VAL A 37 5.10 6.27 -20.70
CA VAL A 37 4.28 6.65 -19.55
C VAL A 37 3.03 7.41 -20.01
N GLN A 38 3.14 8.28 -21.02
CA GLN A 38 1.99 9.01 -21.57
C GLN A 38 0.94 8.03 -22.11
N ARG A 39 1.37 7.04 -22.93
CA ARG A 39 0.46 6.01 -23.49
C ARG A 39 -0.26 5.24 -22.38
N THR A 40 0.47 4.80 -21.36
CA THR A 40 -0.15 4.09 -20.22
C THR A 40 -1.10 5.01 -19.45
N ALA A 41 -0.72 6.27 -19.23
CA ALA A 41 -1.58 7.24 -18.55
C ALA A 41 -2.90 7.48 -19.32
N GLU A 42 -2.86 7.57 -20.65
CA GLU A 42 -4.05 7.70 -21.49
C GLU A 42 -4.96 6.45 -21.38
N GLN A 43 -4.38 5.26 -21.41
CA GLN A 43 -5.12 4.00 -21.30
C GLN A 43 -5.78 3.84 -19.93
N GLU A 44 -5.03 4.10 -18.85
CA GLU A 44 -5.48 3.90 -17.48
C GLU A 44 -6.41 5.02 -16.94
N SER A 45 -6.45 6.16 -17.62
CA SER A 45 -7.33 7.29 -17.24
C SER A 45 -8.73 7.22 -17.84
N ALA A 46 -9.06 6.20 -18.62
CA ALA A 46 -10.36 6.10 -19.27
C ALA A 46 -11.51 6.22 -18.26
N GLY A 47 -12.38 7.24 -18.47
CA GLY A 47 -13.53 7.51 -17.60
C GLY A 47 -13.22 8.23 -16.28
N ALA A 48 -11.98 8.66 -16.05
CA ALA A 48 -11.57 9.40 -14.85
C ALA A 48 -11.00 10.77 -15.18
N THR A 49 -10.99 11.68 -14.21
CA THR A 49 -10.36 12.99 -14.34
C THR A 49 -8.93 12.94 -13.80
N ILE A 50 -7.95 13.25 -14.66
CA ILE A 50 -6.55 13.37 -14.23
C ILE A 50 -6.40 14.67 -13.44
N THR A 51 -5.95 14.58 -12.19
CA THR A 51 -5.74 15.73 -11.30
C THR A 51 -4.29 16.19 -11.24
N GLY A 52 -3.36 15.38 -11.73
CA GLY A 52 -1.96 15.77 -11.83
C GLY A 52 -1.01 14.59 -11.95
N TYR A 53 0.26 14.94 -12.16
CA TYR A 53 1.36 13.99 -12.24
C TYR A 53 2.46 14.39 -11.28
N THR A 54 3.10 13.39 -10.66
CA THR A 54 4.32 13.58 -9.87
C THR A 54 5.40 12.59 -10.29
N LYS A 55 6.65 12.94 -10.00
CA LYS A 55 7.81 12.11 -10.26
C LYS A 55 8.48 11.76 -8.94
N ASP A 56 8.80 10.49 -8.79
CA ASP A 56 9.44 9.94 -7.60
C ASP A 56 10.45 8.84 -7.96
N LYS A 57 11.03 8.23 -6.95
CA LYS A 57 11.87 7.03 -7.06
C LYS A 57 11.35 5.95 -6.12
N VAL A 58 11.18 4.75 -6.63
CA VAL A 58 10.86 3.56 -5.85
C VAL A 58 11.99 2.56 -6.04
N GLU A 59 12.64 2.16 -4.95
CA GLU A 59 13.78 1.23 -4.96
C GLU A 59 14.93 1.68 -5.88
N GLY A 60 15.12 3.01 -6.01
CA GLY A 60 16.13 3.62 -6.87
C GLY A 60 15.69 3.87 -8.31
N GLU A 61 14.63 3.22 -8.77
CA GLU A 61 14.07 3.38 -10.11
C GLU A 61 13.15 4.61 -10.21
N LYS A 62 13.22 5.31 -11.34
CA LYS A 62 12.33 6.46 -11.62
C LYS A 62 10.93 5.95 -11.90
N VAL A 63 9.95 6.50 -11.17
CA VAL A 63 8.53 6.24 -11.38
C VAL A 63 7.77 7.53 -11.56
N TYR A 64 6.61 7.44 -12.19
CA TYR A 64 5.69 8.52 -12.41
C TYR A 64 4.35 8.14 -11.81
N ARG A 65 3.80 9.02 -10.97
CA ARG A 65 2.47 8.83 -10.40
C ARG A 65 1.48 9.71 -11.17
N MET A 66 0.43 9.11 -11.66
CA MET A 66 -0.76 9.78 -12.15
C MET A 66 -1.82 9.78 -11.07
N ASN A 67 -2.33 10.94 -10.72
CA ASN A 67 -3.42 11.08 -9.76
C ASN A 67 -4.73 11.27 -10.53
N LEU A 68 -5.73 10.49 -10.16
CA LEU A 68 -7.05 10.45 -10.78
C LEU A 68 -8.14 10.72 -9.76
N LEU A 69 -9.24 11.28 -10.23
CA LEU A 69 -10.51 11.32 -9.52
C LEU A 69 -11.54 10.56 -10.35
N SER A 70 -12.10 9.48 -9.80
CA SER A 70 -13.15 8.67 -10.40
C SER A 70 -14.23 8.42 -9.36
N ASP A 71 -15.48 8.73 -9.69
CA ASP A 71 -16.63 8.56 -8.80
C ASP A 71 -16.44 9.17 -7.40
N GLY A 72 -15.78 10.33 -7.34
CA GLY A 72 -15.48 11.03 -6.09
C GLY A 72 -14.36 10.40 -5.25
N ARG A 73 -13.71 9.34 -5.73
CA ARG A 73 -12.59 8.66 -5.04
C ARG A 73 -11.26 9.02 -5.69
N VAL A 74 -10.25 9.17 -4.84
CA VAL A 74 -8.88 9.39 -5.29
C VAL A 74 -8.23 8.05 -5.63
N LYS A 75 -7.63 7.99 -6.82
CA LYS A 75 -6.85 6.86 -7.31
C LYS A 75 -5.48 7.36 -7.76
N GLY A 76 -4.42 6.67 -7.37
CA GLY A 76 -3.06 6.90 -7.84
C GLY A 76 -2.56 5.70 -8.65
N ILE A 77 -1.98 5.94 -9.82
CA ILE A 77 -1.35 4.90 -10.62
C ILE A 77 0.13 5.23 -10.72
N VAL A 78 0.98 4.31 -10.25
CA VAL A 78 2.44 4.42 -10.33
C VAL A 78 2.92 3.67 -11.56
N ILE A 79 3.61 4.38 -12.43
CA ILE A 79 4.04 3.89 -13.75
C ILE A 79 5.57 3.99 -13.83
N GLY A 80 6.23 2.91 -14.20
CA GLY A 80 7.65 2.87 -14.49
C GLY A 80 8.01 3.71 -15.73
N SER A 81 9.28 4.07 -15.87
CA SER A 81 9.74 4.84 -17.05
C SER A 81 9.56 4.11 -18.38
N ASP A 82 9.41 2.81 -18.36
CA ASP A 82 9.10 1.94 -19.49
C ASP A 82 7.61 1.87 -19.84
N GLY A 83 6.74 2.48 -19.01
CA GLY A 83 5.30 2.45 -19.15
C GLY A 83 4.60 1.31 -18.40
N THR A 84 5.33 0.47 -17.67
CA THR A 84 4.73 -0.62 -16.88
C THR A 84 4.01 -0.06 -15.66
N VAL A 85 2.76 -0.52 -15.39
CA VAL A 85 2.06 -0.19 -14.14
C VAL A 85 2.73 -0.94 -12.98
N VAL A 86 3.38 -0.19 -12.08
CA VAL A 86 4.08 -0.72 -10.91
C VAL A 86 3.12 -0.99 -9.75
N SER A 87 2.20 -0.07 -9.50
CA SER A 87 1.16 -0.22 -8.49
C SER A 87 -0.03 0.69 -8.75
N VAL A 88 -1.17 0.30 -8.18
CA VAL A 88 -2.38 1.10 -8.13
C VAL A 88 -2.71 1.36 -6.67
N GLU A 89 -3.02 2.61 -6.33
CA GLU A 89 -3.42 3.04 -5.00
C GLU A 89 -4.85 3.57 -5.07
N GLU A 90 -5.74 3.01 -4.26
CA GLU A 90 -7.15 3.41 -4.24
C GLU A 90 -7.62 3.67 -2.82
N GLU A 91 -8.32 4.79 -2.63
CA GLU A 91 -8.93 5.08 -1.34
C GLU A 91 -9.92 3.98 -0.96
N THR A 92 -9.76 3.48 0.27
CA THR A 92 -10.54 2.36 0.81
C THR A 92 -11.26 2.81 2.07
N ALA A 93 -12.56 2.57 2.13
CA ALA A 93 -13.33 2.87 3.32
C ALA A 93 -12.83 2.04 4.51
N TRP A 94 -12.78 2.67 5.70
CA TRP A 94 -12.30 2.02 6.92
C TRP A 94 -12.99 0.68 7.19
N ASP A 95 -14.31 0.63 6.98
CA ASP A 95 -15.10 -0.57 7.25
C ASP A 95 -14.77 -1.76 6.36
N LEU A 96 -14.19 -1.49 5.18
CA LEU A 96 -13.77 -2.52 4.22
C LEU A 96 -12.37 -3.07 4.50
N LEU A 97 -11.62 -2.49 5.45
CA LEU A 97 -10.29 -2.98 5.79
C LEU A 97 -10.39 -4.33 6.53
N PRO A 98 -9.42 -5.25 6.31
CA PRO A 98 -9.26 -6.45 7.14
C PRO A 98 -9.12 -6.11 8.63
N ALA A 99 -9.59 -7.00 9.51
CA ALA A 99 -9.59 -6.74 10.95
C ALA A 99 -8.20 -6.57 11.55
N ASP A 100 -7.23 -7.35 11.09
CA ASP A 100 -5.81 -7.23 11.45
C ASP A 100 -5.23 -5.87 11.05
N VAL A 101 -5.50 -5.41 9.83
CA VAL A 101 -5.07 -4.10 9.33
C VAL A 101 -5.67 -2.96 10.14
N LYS A 102 -6.96 -3.04 10.51
CA LYS A 102 -7.61 -2.07 11.41
C LYS A 102 -6.91 -2.01 12.77
N THR A 103 -6.62 -3.18 13.32
CA THR A 103 -5.92 -3.31 14.62
C THR A 103 -4.55 -2.65 14.56
N ASP A 104 -3.77 -2.93 13.52
CA ASP A 104 -2.44 -2.37 13.34
C ASP A 104 -2.47 -0.86 13.17
N PHE A 105 -3.37 -0.33 12.33
CA PHE A 105 -3.56 1.13 12.23
C PHE A 105 -3.95 1.76 13.57
N THR A 106 -4.85 1.12 14.33
CA THR A 106 -5.26 1.62 15.65
C THR A 106 -4.07 1.67 16.60
N ASN A 107 -3.23 0.62 16.62
CA ASN A 107 -2.06 0.53 17.50
C ASN A 107 -1.02 1.62 17.17
N VAL A 108 -0.74 1.86 15.88
CA VAL A 108 0.27 2.85 15.47
C VAL A 108 -0.23 4.30 15.57
N THR A 109 -1.54 4.51 15.53
CA THR A 109 -2.12 5.86 15.59
C THR A 109 -1.88 6.53 16.95
N GLY A 110 -2.00 5.79 18.05
CA GLY A 110 -1.81 6.32 19.39
C GLY A 110 -2.62 7.60 19.63
N LYS A 111 -1.92 8.72 19.90
CA LYS A 111 -2.53 10.06 20.07
C LYS A 111 -2.64 10.86 18.76
N GLY A 112 -2.20 10.31 17.64
CA GLY A 112 -2.25 10.94 16.33
C GLY A 112 -3.65 10.90 15.70
N LYS A 113 -3.74 11.50 14.51
CA LYS A 113 -4.94 11.42 13.65
C LYS A 113 -4.57 10.71 12.37
N LEU A 114 -5.30 9.67 12.05
CA LEU A 114 -5.16 8.95 10.79
C LEU A 114 -6.01 9.63 9.71
N GLY A 115 -5.42 9.87 8.55
CA GLY A 115 -6.12 10.34 7.35
C GLY A 115 -6.83 9.19 6.62
N ALA A 116 -7.28 9.46 5.38
CA ALA A 116 -7.84 8.43 4.53
C ALA A 116 -6.85 7.28 4.32
N VAL A 117 -7.36 6.06 4.27
CA VAL A 117 -6.57 4.86 4.00
C VAL A 117 -6.69 4.52 2.52
N SER A 118 -5.57 4.17 1.90
CA SER A 118 -5.54 3.64 0.54
C SER A 118 -5.00 2.22 0.53
N SER A 119 -5.59 1.36 -0.29
CA SER A 119 -5.00 0.07 -0.63
C SER A 119 -3.94 0.24 -1.70
N ILE A 120 -2.86 -0.52 -1.63
CA ILE A 120 -1.80 -0.59 -2.64
C ILE A 120 -1.86 -1.96 -3.30
N THR A 121 -2.19 -1.95 -4.58
CA THR A 121 -2.30 -3.17 -5.40
C THR A 121 -1.11 -3.28 -6.34
N LYS A 122 -0.46 -4.43 -6.37
CA LYS A 122 0.58 -4.81 -7.35
C LYS A 122 0.16 -6.12 -8.02
N GLN A 123 0.22 -6.17 -9.34
CA GLN A 123 -0.14 -7.39 -10.10
C GLN A 123 -1.50 -8.00 -9.69
N GLY A 124 -2.50 -7.13 -9.47
CA GLY A 124 -3.86 -7.55 -9.10
C GLY A 124 -4.04 -7.99 -7.64
N LYS A 125 -3.00 -7.93 -6.80
CA LYS A 125 -3.07 -8.31 -5.37
C LYS A 125 -2.83 -7.10 -4.48
N VAL A 126 -3.64 -6.92 -3.44
CA VAL A 126 -3.38 -5.91 -2.40
C VAL A 126 -2.16 -6.35 -1.60
N VAL A 127 -1.10 -5.54 -1.65
CA VAL A 127 0.18 -5.81 -0.99
C VAL A 127 0.40 -4.98 0.26
N ALA A 128 -0.34 -3.88 0.42
CA ALA A 128 -0.29 -3.01 1.59
C ALA A 128 -1.51 -2.10 1.66
N TYR A 129 -1.70 -1.52 2.84
CA TYR A 129 -2.57 -0.36 3.08
C TYR A 129 -1.72 0.78 3.60
N GLU A 130 -1.99 2.00 3.16
CA GLU A 130 -1.24 3.19 3.54
C GLU A 130 -2.18 4.30 3.99
N ALA A 131 -1.77 5.03 5.01
CA ALA A 131 -2.46 6.22 5.45
C ALA A 131 -1.49 7.30 5.92
N LEU A 132 -1.93 8.56 5.91
CA LEU A 132 -1.20 9.67 6.50
C LEU A 132 -1.52 9.73 7.99
N LEU A 133 -0.51 9.63 8.84
CA LEU A 133 -0.61 9.84 10.27
C LEU A 133 -0.13 11.25 10.61
N VAL A 134 -0.95 12.02 11.33
CA VAL A 134 -0.60 13.35 11.82
C VAL A 134 -0.46 13.32 13.34
N THR A 135 0.75 13.52 13.85
CA THR A 135 1.04 13.55 15.29
C THR A 135 1.79 14.83 15.61
N ASN A 136 1.23 15.67 16.49
CA ASN A 136 1.84 16.96 16.91
C ASN A 136 2.23 17.85 15.71
N GLY A 137 1.41 17.90 14.67
CA GLY A 137 1.66 18.66 13.45
C GLY A 137 2.66 18.04 12.47
N LYS A 138 3.35 16.97 12.86
CA LYS A 138 4.20 16.18 11.98
C LYS A 138 3.35 15.20 11.17
N ARG A 139 3.67 15.05 9.89
CA ARG A 139 3.00 14.14 8.97
C ARG A 139 3.93 13.00 8.60
N ASP A 140 3.50 11.78 8.88
CA ASP A 140 4.23 10.55 8.53
C ASP A 140 3.31 9.63 7.72
N ARG A 141 3.86 8.91 6.74
CA ARG A 141 3.13 7.85 6.04
C ARG A 141 3.30 6.54 6.82
N VAL A 142 2.19 5.94 7.17
CA VAL A 142 2.15 4.62 7.81
C VAL A 142 1.66 3.60 6.81
N ARG A 143 2.44 2.54 6.62
CA ARG A 143 2.11 1.44 5.71
C ARG A 143 2.02 0.14 6.48
N ILE A 144 0.87 -0.53 6.36
CA ILE A 144 0.58 -1.83 6.95
C ILE A 144 0.51 -2.87 5.83
N LYS A 145 1.22 -3.98 5.99
CA LYS A 145 1.07 -5.14 5.09
C LYS A 145 -0.04 -6.02 5.65
N PRO A 146 -1.02 -6.44 4.83
CA PRO A 146 -1.97 -7.44 5.28
C PRO A 146 -1.20 -8.72 5.63
N TYR A 147 -1.56 -9.36 6.74
CA TYR A 147 -1.06 -10.69 7.00
C TYR A 147 -1.54 -11.57 5.86
N ALA A 148 -0.62 -12.25 5.18
CA ALA A 148 -1.00 -13.27 4.24
C ALA A 148 -1.80 -14.32 5.02
N THR A 149 -3.11 -14.31 4.86
CA THR A 149 -3.96 -15.41 5.29
C THR A 149 -3.62 -16.55 4.35
N ALA A 150 -2.52 -17.24 4.61
CA ALA A 150 -2.20 -18.50 3.97
C ALA A 150 -3.15 -19.55 4.54
N LEU A 151 -4.39 -19.51 4.09
CA LEU A 151 -5.20 -20.71 4.00
C LEU A 151 -4.77 -21.43 2.73
N GLU A 152 -3.52 -21.90 2.69
CA GLU A 152 -3.16 -23.05 1.88
C GLU A 152 -4.04 -24.19 2.41
N PRO A 153 -4.90 -24.81 1.59
CA PRO A 153 -5.63 -25.99 2.03
C PRO A 153 -4.58 -27.03 2.44
N ILE A 154 -4.65 -27.47 3.69
CA ILE A 154 -3.85 -28.59 4.17
C ILE A 154 -4.12 -29.75 3.19
N PRO A 155 -3.13 -30.28 2.47
CA PRO A 155 -3.34 -31.42 1.61
C PRO A 155 -3.82 -32.57 2.51
N THR A 156 -5.08 -32.91 2.39
CA THR A 156 -5.63 -34.10 3.03
C THR A 156 -4.92 -35.27 2.42
N GLY A 157 -3.97 -35.84 3.18
CA GLY A 157 -3.24 -37.02 2.79
C GLY A 157 -4.22 -38.13 2.48
N ASP A 158 -4.24 -38.51 1.23
CA ASP A 158 -5.00 -39.67 0.73
C ASP A 158 -4.45 -40.93 1.43
N SER A 159 -5.21 -41.41 2.39
CA SER A 159 -4.96 -42.70 3.02
C SER A 159 -5.21 -43.79 1.97
N LYS A 160 -4.20 -44.16 1.22
CA LYS A 160 -4.24 -45.40 0.44
C LYS A 160 -4.30 -46.56 1.40
N LYS A 161 -5.42 -47.26 1.36
CA LYS A 161 -5.58 -48.64 1.78
C LYS A 161 -4.74 -49.56 0.89
#